data_731e5c58eeac463080af482a5170dd6d
#
_entry.id   731e5c58eeac463080af482a5170dd6d
#
_cell.length_a   1.000
_cell.length_b   1.000
_cell.length_c   1.000
_cell.angle_alpha   90.00
_cell.angle_beta   90.00
_cell.angle_gamma   90.00
#
_symmetry.space_group_name_H-M   'P 1'
#
loop_
_entity.id
_entity.type
_entity.pdbx_description
1 polymer ?
#
loop_
_entity_poly.entity_id
_entity_poly.type
_entity_poly.pdbx_seq_one_letter_code
_entity_poly.pdbx_strand_id
1 'polypeptide(L)'
;MSRGTTLEEIHRDSDGELVGYLSHEDRDGAPTWIARALFGGELRTFASRERAAEYLRAQGLPLLAEKWWYWSDEADRWLLTFLIEARFGAVRVRFGYDPDPANVTVLRGSQLDRLKLRPNA
;
A
#
# COMPACT_ATOMS: atom_id res chain seq x y z
N MET A 1 -25.63 1.30 -8.29
CA MET A 1 -25.28 0.31 -7.32
C MET A 1 -23.78 0.22 -7.14
N SER A 2 -23.39 0.34 -5.93
CA SER A 2 -21.98 0.23 -5.63
C SER A 2 -21.53 -1.19 -5.74
N ARG A 3 -20.46 -1.40 -6.43
CA ARG A 3 -19.85 -2.69 -6.48
C ARG A 3 -18.63 -2.64 -5.61
N GLY A 4 -18.81 -2.86 -4.34
CA GLY A 4 -17.69 -2.86 -3.44
C GLY A 4 -16.65 -3.86 -3.90
N THR A 5 -15.39 -3.50 -3.87
CA THR A 5 -14.31 -4.43 -4.09
C THR A 5 -14.17 -5.30 -2.85
N THR A 6 -14.29 -6.60 -3.02
CA THR A 6 -14.09 -7.52 -1.92
C THR A 6 -12.59 -7.65 -1.67
N LEU A 7 -12.19 -7.44 -0.43
CA LEU A 7 -10.80 -7.61 -0.03
C LEU A 7 -10.63 -8.92 0.71
N GLU A 8 -9.68 -9.71 0.28
CA GLU A 8 -9.35 -10.97 0.91
C GLU A 8 -8.13 -10.76 1.79
N GLU A 9 -8.22 -11.11 3.06
CA GLU A 9 -7.08 -11.03 3.98
C GLU A 9 -6.08 -12.13 3.68
N ILE A 10 -4.82 -11.78 3.64
CA ILE A 10 -3.73 -12.74 3.45
C ILE A 10 -2.90 -12.76 4.72
N HIS A 11 -2.72 -13.96 5.26
CA HIS A 11 -1.98 -14.19 6.50
C HIS A 11 -0.72 -15.00 6.22
N ARG A 12 0.31 -14.75 7.01
CA ARG A 12 1.56 -15.48 6.92
C ARG A 12 1.40 -16.84 7.59
N ASP A 13 1.90 -17.88 6.94
CA ASP A 13 1.73 -19.26 7.44
C ASP A 13 2.47 -19.51 8.76
N SER A 14 3.61 -18.88 8.93
CA SER A 14 4.48 -19.15 10.09
C SER A 14 3.87 -18.73 11.42
N ASP A 15 3.09 -17.63 11.45
CA ASP A 15 2.56 -17.10 12.70
C ASP A 15 1.13 -16.58 12.58
N GLY A 16 0.51 -16.69 11.41
CA GLY A 16 -0.85 -16.20 11.19
C GLY A 16 -0.99 -14.70 11.11
N GLU A 17 0.12 -13.98 11.04
CA GLU A 17 0.10 -12.52 10.98
C GLU A 17 -0.51 -12.03 9.67
N LEU A 18 -1.38 -11.03 9.76
CA LEU A 18 -1.95 -10.41 8.57
C LEU A 18 -0.86 -9.64 7.83
N VAL A 19 -0.67 -9.94 6.54
CA VAL A 19 0.40 -9.34 5.75
C VAL A 19 -0.09 -8.45 4.62
N GLY A 20 -1.39 -8.43 4.37
CA GLY A 20 -1.96 -7.58 3.34
C GLY A 20 -3.29 -8.12 2.85
N TYR A 21 -3.74 -7.56 1.73
CA TYR A 21 -5.03 -7.89 1.15
C TYR A 21 -4.91 -8.14 -0.34
N LEU A 22 -5.81 -8.97 -0.87
CA LEU A 22 -5.96 -9.13 -2.32
C LEU A 22 -7.29 -8.55 -2.74
N SER A 23 -7.29 -7.88 -3.88
CA SER A 23 -8.52 -7.53 -4.58
C SER A 23 -8.44 -8.05 -6.01
N HIS A 24 -9.57 -8.19 -6.66
CA HIS A 24 -9.67 -8.76 -7.99
C HIS A 24 -10.53 -7.85 -8.85
N GLU A 25 -10.01 -7.46 -10.01
CA GLU A 25 -10.77 -6.64 -10.94
C GLU A 25 -10.29 -6.89 -12.36
N ASP A 26 -11.11 -6.47 -13.33
CA ASP A 26 -10.70 -6.51 -14.74
C ASP A 26 -9.98 -5.22 -15.06
N ARG A 27 -8.79 -5.33 -15.62
CA ARG A 27 -8.03 -4.19 -16.14
C ARG A 27 -7.69 -4.46 -17.58
N ASP A 28 -8.04 -3.55 -18.44
CA ASP A 28 -7.78 -3.67 -19.88
C ASP A 28 -8.30 -5.00 -20.45
N GLY A 29 -9.46 -5.44 -19.96
CA GLY A 29 -10.07 -6.67 -20.43
C GLY A 29 -9.50 -7.96 -19.87
N ALA A 30 -8.57 -7.86 -18.91
CA ALA A 30 -7.92 -9.03 -18.31
C ALA A 30 -8.20 -9.10 -16.80
N PRO A 31 -8.51 -10.30 -16.26
CA PRO A 31 -8.65 -10.46 -14.82
C PRO A 31 -7.30 -10.18 -14.15
N THR A 32 -7.32 -9.35 -13.13
CA THR A 32 -6.10 -8.89 -12.47
C THR A 32 -6.24 -9.02 -10.96
N TRP A 33 -5.25 -9.63 -10.33
CA TRP A 33 -5.16 -9.72 -8.88
C TRP A 33 -4.25 -8.63 -8.36
N ILE A 34 -4.71 -7.90 -7.37
CA ILE A 34 -3.98 -6.75 -6.84
C ILE A 34 -3.54 -7.08 -5.42
N ALA A 35 -2.23 -7.07 -5.21
CA ALA A 35 -1.66 -7.21 -3.87
C ALA A 35 -1.63 -5.84 -3.21
N ARG A 36 -2.24 -5.75 -2.02
CA ARG A 36 -2.38 -4.48 -1.28
C ARG A 36 -1.71 -4.58 0.08
N ALA A 37 -1.07 -3.49 0.48
CA ALA A 37 -0.44 -3.40 1.79
C ALA A 37 -1.49 -3.37 2.92
N LEU A 38 -1.04 -3.46 4.16
CA LEU A 38 -1.92 -3.43 5.34
C LEU A 38 -2.84 -2.21 5.36
N PHE A 39 -2.40 -1.08 4.84
CA PHE A 39 -3.25 0.11 4.81
C PHE A 39 -4.21 0.14 3.62
N GLY A 40 -4.14 -0.87 2.75
CA GLY A 40 -5.04 -0.99 1.60
C GLY A 40 -4.48 -0.47 0.29
N GLY A 41 -3.31 0.15 0.31
CA GLY A 41 -2.70 0.70 -0.90
C GLY A 41 -2.17 -0.37 -1.83
N GLU A 42 -2.27 -0.14 -3.12
CA GLU A 42 -1.80 -1.08 -4.13
C GLU A 42 -0.30 -1.21 -4.12
N LEU A 43 0.21 -2.44 -4.10
CA LEU A 43 1.63 -2.74 -4.19
C LEU A 43 2.03 -3.23 -5.56
N ARG A 44 1.30 -4.21 -6.09
CA ARG A 44 1.65 -4.84 -7.36
C ARG A 44 0.47 -5.64 -7.88
N THR A 45 0.44 -5.86 -9.19
CA THR A 45 -0.61 -6.65 -9.83
C THR A 45 -0.06 -7.96 -10.37
N PHE A 46 -0.95 -8.96 -10.43
CA PHE A 46 -0.60 -10.31 -10.86
C PHE A 46 -1.75 -10.90 -11.68
N ALA A 47 -1.43 -11.85 -12.54
CA ALA A 47 -2.44 -12.59 -13.27
C ALA A 47 -3.04 -13.74 -12.46
N SER A 48 -2.39 -14.13 -11.36
CA SER A 48 -2.75 -15.29 -10.56
C SER A 48 -2.93 -14.90 -9.09
N ARG A 49 -4.00 -15.41 -8.48
CA ARG A 49 -4.24 -15.20 -7.05
C ARG A 49 -3.10 -15.75 -6.21
N GLU A 50 -2.62 -16.95 -6.54
CA GLU A 50 -1.54 -17.60 -5.78
C GLU A 50 -0.25 -16.80 -5.79
N ARG A 51 0.08 -16.23 -6.93
CA ARG A 51 1.30 -15.40 -7.02
C ARG A 51 1.16 -14.13 -6.20
N ALA A 52 -0.02 -13.52 -6.23
CA ALA A 52 -0.27 -12.32 -5.46
C ALA A 52 -0.20 -12.61 -3.96
N ALA A 53 -0.78 -13.74 -3.52
CA ALA A 53 -0.74 -14.14 -2.11
C ALA A 53 0.69 -14.44 -1.67
N GLU A 54 1.46 -15.15 -2.47
CA GLU A 54 2.86 -15.45 -2.16
C GLU A 54 3.69 -14.18 -2.03
N TYR A 55 3.45 -13.22 -2.93
CA TYR A 55 4.13 -11.94 -2.88
C TYR A 55 3.89 -11.25 -1.54
N LEU A 56 2.63 -11.24 -1.07
CA LEU A 56 2.30 -10.63 0.21
C LEU A 56 2.93 -11.36 1.38
N ARG A 57 2.94 -12.69 1.34
CA ARG A 57 3.57 -13.47 2.42
C ARG A 57 5.06 -13.20 2.53
N ALA A 58 5.72 -13.01 1.38
CA ALA A 58 7.15 -12.75 1.35
C ALA A 58 7.50 -11.27 1.57
N GLN A 59 6.71 -10.35 1.01
CA GLN A 59 7.09 -8.93 0.92
C GLN A 59 6.14 -7.98 1.63
N GLY A 60 4.94 -8.40 1.98
CA GLY A 60 3.93 -7.49 2.50
C GLY A 60 4.39 -6.66 3.70
N LEU A 61 4.97 -7.28 4.70
CA LEU A 61 5.46 -6.56 5.87
C LEU A 61 6.82 -5.90 5.63
N PRO A 62 7.81 -6.57 5.03
CA PRO A 62 9.09 -5.90 4.76
C PRO A 62 8.96 -4.64 3.92
N LEU A 63 8.03 -4.60 2.97
CA LEU A 63 7.84 -3.43 2.13
C LEU A 63 7.41 -2.19 2.91
N LEU A 64 6.75 -2.37 4.06
CA LEU A 64 6.34 -1.24 4.89
C LEU A 64 7.54 -0.48 5.46
N ALA A 65 8.67 -1.16 5.62
CA ALA A 65 9.89 -0.55 6.14
C ALA A 65 10.74 0.11 5.06
N GLU A 66 10.34 -0.02 3.80
CA GLU A 66 11.05 0.59 2.69
C GLU A 66 10.74 2.08 2.58
N LYS A 67 11.46 2.74 1.67
CA LYS A 67 11.18 4.12 1.36
C LYS A 67 9.94 4.17 0.47
N TRP A 68 9.02 5.07 0.82
CA TRP A 68 7.83 5.32 0.03
C TRP A 68 7.90 6.74 -0.51
N TRP A 69 7.01 7.07 -1.45
CA TRP A 69 6.96 8.37 -2.07
C TRP A 69 5.52 8.85 -2.13
N TYR A 70 5.29 10.06 -1.68
CA TYR A 70 3.97 10.66 -1.65
C TYR A 70 3.93 11.85 -2.61
N TRP A 71 2.93 11.86 -3.50
CA TRP A 71 2.77 13.00 -4.40
C TRP A 71 2.10 14.14 -3.65
N SER A 72 2.78 15.27 -3.54
CA SER A 72 2.26 16.47 -2.90
C SER A 72 1.87 17.50 -3.94
N ASP A 73 0.58 17.81 -4.03
CA ASP A 73 0.11 18.89 -4.92
C ASP A 73 0.65 20.24 -4.47
N GLU A 74 0.73 20.41 -3.16
CA GLU A 74 1.21 21.64 -2.55
C GLU A 74 2.65 21.94 -2.93
N ALA A 75 3.51 20.93 -2.85
CA ALA A 75 4.92 21.04 -3.19
C ALA A 75 5.19 20.78 -4.67
N ASP A 76 4.19 20.25 -5.39
CA ASP A 76 4.29 19.87 -6.80
C ASP A 76 5.46 18.92 -7.05
N ARG A 77 5.61 17.93 -6.21
CA ARG A 77 6.68 16.94 -6.31
C ARG A 77 6.42 15.72 -5.45
N TRP A 78 7.21 14.69 -5.67
CA TRP A 78 7.22 13.49 -4.82
C TRP A 78 8.02 13.76 -3.56
N LEU A 79 7.44 13.40 -2.41
CA LEU A 79 8.10 13.55 -1.12
C LEU A 79 8.53 12.18 -0.61
N LEU A 80 9.79 12.08 -0.17
CA LEU A 80 10.28 10.89 0.48
C LEU A 80 9.50 10.67 1.78
N THR A 81 9.00 9.46 1.97
CA THR A 81 8.04 9.16 3.03
C THR A 81 8.43 7.89 3.76
N PHE A 82 8.43 7.95 5.08
CA PHE A 82 8.63 6.77 5.92
C PHE A 82 7.34 6.43 6.63
N LEU A 83 6.93 5.15 6.56
CA LEU A 83 5.72 4.71 7.25
C LEU A 83 6.05 4.42 8.71
N ILE A 84 5.31 5.05 9.61
CA ILE A 84 5.50 4.87 11.05
C ILE A 84 4.56 3.81 11.58
N GLU A 85 3.30 3.89 11.16
CA GLU A 85 2.27 2.97 11.62
C GLU A 85 1.25 2.81 10.51
N ALA A 86 0.89 1.57 10.20
CA ALA A 86 -0.06 1.29 9.12
C ALA A 86 -1.21 0.47 9.64
N ARG A 87 -2.43 0.85 9.25
CA ARG A 87 -3.63 0.06 9.48
C ARG A 87 -4.55 0.28 8.29
N PHE A 88 -5.54 -0.56 8.15
CA PHE A 88 -6.41 -0.46 6.99
C PHE A 88 -7.05 0.93 6.91
N GLY A 89 -6.88 1.57 5.77
CA GLY A 89 -7.47 2.87 5.49
C GLY A 89 -6.72 4.06 6.08
N ALA A 90 -5.62 3.85 6.81
CA ALA A 90 -4.88 4.95 7.40
C ALA A 90 -3.41 4.59 7.60
N VAL A 91 -2.53 5.52 7.31
CA VAL A 91 -1.11 5.31 7.58
C VAL A 91 -0.51 6.60 8.15
N ARG A 92 0.22 6.45 9.24
CA ARG A 92 0.96 7.55 9.83
C ARG A 92 2.34 7.57 9.24
N VAL A 93 2.74 8.72 8.74
CA VAL A 93 3.98 8.85 7.97
C VAL A 93 4.80 10.04 8.45
N ARG A 94 6.09 9.97 8.15
CA ARG A 94 6.99 11.12 8.31
C ARG A 94 7.58 11.43 6.95
N PHE A 95 7.55 12.71 6.57
CA PHE A 95 8.17 13.15 5.32
C PHE A 95 9.63 13.53 5.57
N GLY A 96 10.53 12.93 4.81
CA GLY A 96 11.96 13.21 4.88
C GLY A 96 12.62 12.64 6.11
N TYR A 97 13.87 13.03 6.32
CA TYR A 97 14.71 12.50 7.38
C TYR A 97 14.66 13.34 8.67
N ASP A 98 14.16 14.56 8.58
CA ASP A 98 14.08 15.46 9.73
C ASP A 98 13.05 14.93 10.73
N PRO A 99 13.44 14.69 11.99
CA PRO A 99 12.52 14.13 13.00
C PRO A 99 11.51 15.14 13.55
N ASP A 100 11.46 16.35 13.03
CA ASP A 100 10.52 17.36 13.47
C ASP A 100 9.09 16.81 13.43
N PRO A 101 8.33 16.89 14.55
CA PRO A 101 6.93 16.44 14.56
C PRO A 101 6.04 17.11 13.51
N ALA A 102 6.42 18.27 13.02
CA ALA A 102 5.68 18.94 11.96
C ALA A 102 5.69 18.14 10.65
N ASN A 103 6.65 17.21 10.49
CA ASN A 103 6.75 16.35 9.31
C ASN A 103 5.93 15.07 9.43
N VAL A 104 5.21 14.89 10.53
CA VAL A 104 4.41 13.68 10.76
C VAL A 104 2.94 14.00 10.49
N THR A 105 2.28 13.12 9.75
CA THR A 105 0.85 13.26 9.48
C THR A 105 0.22 11.89 9.28
N VAL A 106 -1.10 11.85 9.22
CA VAL A 106 -1.84 10.63 8.92
C VAL A 106 -2.49 10.79 7.54
N LEU A 107 -2.21 9.85 6.66
CA LEU A 107 -2.81 9.81 5.33
C LEU A 107 -4.02 8.88 5.36
N ARG A 108 -5.13 9.32 4.78
CA ARG A 108 -6.39 8.57 4.76
C ARG A 108 -7.07 8.73 3.41
N GLY A 109 -7.94 7.78 3.10
CA GLY A 109 -8.79 7.86 1.92
C GLY A 109 -8.02 8.01 0.64
N SER A 110 -8.38 8.99 -0.19
CA SER A 110 -7.74 9.20 -1.49
C SER A 110 -6.27 9.60 -1.38
N GLN A 111 -5.82 10.05 -0.21
CA GLN A 111 -4.41 10.36 -0.01
C GLN A 111 -3.56 9.10 -0.14
N LEU A 112 -4.11 7.94 0.20
CA LEU A 112 -3.37 6.68 0.11
C LEU A 112 -3.03 6.32 -1.34
N ASP A 113 -3.81 6.80 -2.29
CA ASP A 113 -3.56 6.55 -3.71
C ASP A 113 -2.33 7.31 -4.22
N ARG A 114 -1.89 8.31 -3.48
CA ARG A 114 -0.70 9.10 -3.81
C ARG A 114 0.57 8.56 -3.20
N LEU A 115 0.46 7.51 -2.39
CA LEU A 115 1.59 6.91 -1.70
C LEU A 115 2.06 5.69 -2.49
N LYS A 116 3.28 5.73 -2.99
CA LYS A 116 3.83 4.71 -3.88
C LYS A 116 5.20 4.25 -3.43
N LEU A 117 5.52 3.00 -3.73
CA LEU A 117 6.87 2.48 -3.48
C LEU A 117 7.90 3.11 -4.41
N ARG A 118 7.46 3.54 -5.59
CA ARG A 118 8.33 4.22 -6.55
C ARG A 118 7.59 5.41 -7.13
N PRO A 119 8.25 6.56 -7.23
CA PRO A 119 7.60 7.69 -7.86
C PRO A 119 7.41 7.40 -9.35
N ASN A 120 6.25 7.79 -9.87
CA ASN A 120 6.01 7.69 -11.29
C ASN A 120 6.63 8.90 -11.97
N ALA A 121 7.39 8.65 -12.97
CA ALA A 121 8.00 9.72 -13.72
C ALA A 121 6.97 10.46 -14.59
#